data_5b23d5bb1b334711b7edf665c410edb3
#
_entry.id   5b23d5bb1b334711b7edf665c410edb3
#
_cell.length_a   1.000
_cell.length_b   1.000
_cell.length_c   1.000
_cell.angle_alpha   90.00
_cell.angle_beta   90.00
_cell.angle_gamma   90.00
#
_symmetry.space_group_name_H-M   'P 1'
#
loop_
_entity.id
_entity.type
_entity.pdbx_description
1 polymer ?
#
loop_
_entity_poly.entity_id
_entity_poly.type
_entity_poly.pdbx_seq_one_letter_code
_entity_poly.pdbx_strand_id
1 'polypeptide(L)'
;ELATGREVQLTNDGSSTILNGYASWVYYEEILGRRSRYKSFWWSPDSKHIAYMRMDESMVPMFPIYSEEGQYGFIEETRYPKAGDKNPEVRVGVVPAAGGTTVWADFNEKDDQYFGLPYWRPDGGALWIQWMPRSQDRLVVYEMNLNTGAKKEIYSETQKTWINLDDEGSRITFLQNGKQFILESDASGWNHLYLHDISGRRINAITAGNYTVTEILNIDEKQQQLYFTCRKDNSARYDVYRVKLNGTGLQRLT
;
A
#
# COMPACT_ATOMS: atom_id res chain seq x y z
N GLU A 1 -25.94 3.28 -2.38
CA GLU A 1 -26.62 2.27 -1.58
C GLU A 1 -27.44 1.38 -2.51
N LEU A 2 -27.05 0.12 -2.68
CA LEU A 2 -27.66 -0.76 -3.68
C LEU A 2 -29.12 -1.10 -3.39
N ALA A 3 -29.51 -1.16 -2.12
CA ALA A 3 -30.89 -1.52 -1.71
C ALA A 3 -31.90 -0.43 -2.05
N THR A 4 -31.50 0.82 -2.03
CA THR A 4 -32.39 1.98 -2.19
C THR A 4 -32.14 2.76 -3.51
N GLY A 5 -31.06 2.47 -4.20
CA GLY A 5 -30.58 3.27 -5.33
C GLY A 5 -30.08 4.68 -4.93
N ARG A 6 -29.99 4.98 -3.63
CA ARG A 6 -29.56 6.29 -3.17
C ARG A 6 -28.06 6.46 -3.36
N GLU A 7 -27.67 7.59 -3.93
CA GLU A 7 -26.29 8.04 -4.03
C GLU A 7 -25.98 9.10 -2.97
N VAL A 8 -24.77 9.04 -2.40
CA VAL A 8 -24.26 10.04 -1.46
C VAL A 8 -22.93 10.53 -1.96
N GLN A 9 -22.85 11.84 -2.23
CA GLN A 9 -21.59 12.49 -2.59
C GLN A 9 -20.69 12.62 -1.35
N LEU A 10 -19.48 12.08 -1.40
CA LEU A 10 -18.53 12.04 -0.29
C LEU A 10 -17.47 13.14 -0.36
N THR A 11 -17.20 13.66 -1.57
CA THR A 11 -16.23 14.74 -1.81
C THR A 11 -16.84 15.78 -2.75
N ASN A 12 -16.45 17.06 -2.62
CA ASN A 12 -17.06 18.16 -3.38
C ASN A 12 -16.05 19.14 -3.98
N ASP A 13 -14.75 18.86 -3.90
CA ASP A 13 -13.66 19.71 -4.38
C ASP A 13 -12.94 19.14 -5.61
N GLY A 14 -13.46 18.06 -6.20
CA GLY A 14 -12.91 17.44 -7.39
C GLY A 14 -12.88 18.41 -8.59
N SER A 15 -11.79 18.37 -9.35
CA SER A 15 -11.59 19.20 -10.55
C SER A 15 -10.70 18.48 -11.55
N SER A 16 -10.29 19.16 -12.62
CA SER A 16 -9.32 18.63 -13.58
C SER A 16 -7.92 18.42 -12.99
N THR A 17 -7.65 18.93 -11.79
CA THR A 17 -6.34 18.80 -11.11
C THR A 17 -6.46 18.29 -9.68
N ILE A 18 -7.66 18.20 -9.14
CA ILE A 18 -7.93 17.64 -7.81
C ILE A 18 -8.65 16.32 -7.97
N LEU A 19 -7.95 15.26 -7.63
CA LEU A 19 -8.43 13.89 -7.79
C LEU A 19 -8.75 13.30 -6.41
N ASN A 20 -9.99 12.86 -6.21
CA ASN A 20 -10.44 12.22 -4.98
C ASN A 20 -10.72 10.74 -5.22
N GLY A 21 -9.95 9.85 -4.60
CA GLY A 21 -10.09 8.41 -4.80
C GLY A 21 -9.69 7.91 -6.19
N TYR A 22 -9.09 8.77 -6.98
CA TYR A 22 -8.54 8.52 -8.30
C TYR A 22 -7.05 8.89 -8.29
N ALA A 23 -6.18 7.99 -8.73
CA ALA A 23 -4.76 8.18 -8.67
C ALA A 23 -4.23 9.04 -9.82
N SER A 24 -3.26 9.91 -9.53
CA SER A 24 -2.42 10.53 -10.56
C SER A 24 -1.53 9.47 -11.22
N TRP A 25 -0.92 9.82 -12.36
CA TRP A 25 -0.10 8.86 -13.14
C TRP A 25 0.97 8.17 -12.29
N VAL A 26 1.81 8.93 -11.57
CA VAL A 26 2.90 8.34 -10.78
C VAL A 26 2.38 7.39 -9.69
N TYR A 27 1.24 7.72 -9.08
CA TYR A 27 0.62 6.84 -8.09
C TYR A 27 -0.01 5.60 -8.72
N TYR A 28 -0.66 5.75 -9.86
CA TYR A 28 -1.23 4.63 -10.61
C TYR A 28 -0.16 3.65 -11.07
N GLU A 29 0.91 4.15 -11.68
CA GLU A 29 1.92 3.31 -12.31
C GLU A 29 2.95 2.79 -11.29
N GLU A 30 3.54 3.67 -10.48
CA GLU A 30 4.75 3.37 -9.72
C GLU A 30 4.48 2.95 -8.26
N ILE A 31 3.35 3.35 -7.67
CA ILE A 31 3.12 3.18 -6.24
C ILE A 31 1.97 2.22 -5.95
N LEU A 32 0.83 2.36 -6.64
CA LEU A 32 -0.36 1.54 -6.40
C LEU A 32 -0.49 0.36 -7.37
N GLY A 33 0.42 0.27 -8.34
CA GLY A 33 0.43 -0.74 -9.39
C GLY A 33 -0.68 -0.54 -10.42
N ARG A 34 -0.41 -0.86 -11.66
CA ARG A 34 -1.35 -0.72 -12.78
C ARG A 34 -2.65 -1.51 -12.60
N ARG A 35 -2.65 -2.54 -11.76
CA ARG A 35 -3.83 -3.34 -11.42
C ARG A 35 -4.92 -2.53 -10.71
N SER A 36 -4.53 -1.45 -10.05
CA SER A 36 -5.48 -0.55 -9.35
C SER A 36 -6.45 0.14 -10.30
N ARG A 37 -6.11 0.25 -11.61
CA ARG A 37 -6.87 1.00 -12.63
C ARG A 37 -7.22 2.40 -12.16
N TYR A 38 -6.22 3.14 -11.65
CA TYR A 38 -6.37 4.47 -11.02
C TYR A 38 -7.18 4.51 -9.73
N LYS A 39 -7.60 3.37 -9.18
CA LYS A 39 -8.33 3.35 -7.91
C LYS A 39 -7.39 3.73 -6.77
N SER A 40 -7.73 4.76 -6.00
CA SER A 40 -7.05 5.18 -4.78
C SER A 40 -8.01 5.38 -3.60
N PHE A 41 -8.93 4.44 -3.44
CA PHE A 41 -9.83 4.36 -2.29
C PHE A 41 -10.05 2.93 -1.83
N TRP A 42 -10.31 2.74 -0.52
CA TRP A 42 -10.40 1.43 0.12
C TRP A 42 -11.49 1.42 1.19
N TRP A 43 -12.39 0.45 1.10
CA TRP A 43 -13.42 0.23 2.10
C TRP A 43 -12.85 -0.31 3.40
N SER A 44 -13.37 0.15 4.55
CA SER A 44 -13.13 -0.50 5.84
C SER A 44 -13.78 -1.89 5.86
N PRO A 45 -13.23 -2.86 6.65
CA PRO A 45 -13.77 -4.21 6.74
C PRO A 45 -15.23 -4.26 7.18
N ASP A 46 -15.67 -3.31 8.01
CA ASP A 46 -17.05 -3.18 8.49
C ASP A 46 -17.97 -2.38 7.55
N SER A 47 -17.44 -1.94 6.40
CA SER A 47 -18.14 -1.16 5.36
C SER A 47 -18.70 0.19 5.85
N LYS A 48 -18.22 0.73 6.96
CA LYS A 48 -18.69 2.02 7.50
C LYS A 48 -17.90 3.22 7.03
N HIS A 49 -16.65 3.00 6.57
CA HIS A 49 -15.74 4.06 6.16
C HIS A 49 -15.09 3.74 4.81
N ILE A 50 -14.65 4.79 4.16
CA ILE A 50 -13.81 4.73 2.98
C ILE A 50 -12.54 5.53 3.27
N ALA A 51 -11.38 4.86 3.21
CA ALA A 51 -10.10 5.54 3.11
C ALA A 51 -9.87 5.95 1.67
N TYR A 52 -9.30 7.13 1.42
CA TYR A 52 -8.97 7.55 0.07
C TYR A 52 -7.79 8.52 0.07
N MET A 53 -7.14 8.59 -1.08
CA MET A 53 -6.14 9.62 -1.37
C MET A 53 -6.80 10.76 -2.15
N ARG A 54 -6.50 11.99 -1.72
CA ARG A 54 -6.76 13.21 -2.47
C ARG A 54 -5.44 13.69 -3.03
N MET A 55 -5.41 13.91 -4.32
CA MET A 55 -4.20 14.34 -5.02
C MET A 55 -4.44 15.68 -5.69
N ASP A 56 -3.58 16.64 -5.41
CA ASP A 56 -3.49 17.89 -6.19
C ASP A 56 -2.32 17.76 -7.15
N GLU A 57 -2.63 17.66 -8.42
CA GLU A 57 -1.63 17.56 -9.49
C GLU A 57 -1.49 18.85 -10.31
N SER A 58 -1.99 19.98 -9.79
CA SER A 58 -1.92 21.27 -10.49
C SER A 58 -0.50 21.69 -10.87
N MET A 59 0.50 21.29 -10.06
CA MET A 59 1.91 21.55 -10.30
C MET A 59 2.61 20.51 -11.19
N VAL A 60 1.95 19.40 -11.52
CA VAL A 60 2.53 18.35 -12.37
C VAL A 60 2.47 18.78 -13.83
N PRO A 61 3.59 18.75 -14.58
CA PRO A 61 3.62 19.16 -15.97
C PRO A 61 2.72 18.29 -16.86
N MET A 62 2.14 18.91 -17.89
CA MET A 62 1.46 18.18 -18.96
C MET A 62 2.49 17.53 -19.88
N PHE A 63 2.21 16.32 -20.31
CA PHE A 63 3.02 15.56 -21.25
C PHE A 63 2.15 14.99 -22.38
N PRO A 64 2.52 15.21 -23.65
CA PRO A 64 1.79 14.66 -24.77
C PRO A 64 2.17 13.20 -25.00
N ILE A 65 1.18 12.33 -25.02
CA ILE A 65 1.30 10.93 -25.37
C ILE A 65 0.57 10.71 -26.71
N TYR A 66 1.26 10.21 -27.71
CA TYR A 66 0.62 9.84 -28.97
C TYR A 66 -0.13 8.51 -28.79
N SER A 67 -1.40 8.51 -29.09
CA SER A 67 -2.23 7.31 -29.19
C SER A 67 -2.44 6.97 -30.66
N GLU A 68 -2.21 5.72 -31.01
CA GLU A 68 -2.42 5.17 -32.36
C GLU A 68 -3.86 4.68 -32.59
N GLU A 69 -4.77 4.91 -31.65
CA GLU A 69 -6.15 4.49 -31.78
C GLU A 69 -6.87 5.22 -32.94
N GLY A 70 -7.67 4.47 -33.66
CA GLY A 70 -8.39 4.97 -34.84
C GLY A 70 -7.50 5.15 -36.07
N GLN A 71 -8.11 5.70 -37.14
CA GLN A 71 -7.42 5.83 -38.43
C GLN A 71 -6.30 6.88 -38.43
N TYR A 72 -6.43 7.91 -37.60
CA TYR A 72 -5.53 9.06 -37.62
C TYR A 72 -4.71 9.23 -36.34
N GLY A 73 -4.97 8.42 -35.30
CA GLY A 73 -4.41 8.61 -33.99
C GLY A 73 -4.81 9.96 -33.36
N PHE A 74 -4.33 10.23 -32.17
CA PHE A 74 -4.51 11.53 -31.49
C PHE A 74 -3.42 11.77 -30.45
N ILE A 75 -3.31 13.01 -29.98
CA ILE A 75 -2.46 13.35 -28.84
C ILE A 75 -3.31 13.36 -27.58
N GLU A 76 -2.96 12.51 -26.62
CA GLU A 76 -3.47 12.56 -25.27
C GLU A 76 -2.54 13.43 -24.42
N GLU A 77 -3.05 14.51 -23.85
CA GLU A 77 -2.32 15.33 -22.89
C GLU A 77 -2.65 14.87 -21.48
N THR A 78 -1.66 14.37 -20.76
CA THR A 78 -1.81 13.89 -19.39
C THR A 78 -0.77 14.53 -18.48
N ARG A 79 -1.07 14.64 -17.17
CA ARG A 79 -0.11 15.09 -16.18
C ARG A 79 0.84 13.98 -15.84
N TYR A 80 2.10 14.13 -16.26
CA TYR A 80 3.13 13.11 -16.15
C TYR A 80 4.43 13.76 -15.65
N PRO A 81 4.84 13.50 -14.40
CA PRO A 81 6.09 14.03 -13.88
C PRO A 81 7.27 13.22 -14.42
N LYS A 82 8.23 13.89 -15.04
CA LYS A 82 9.53 13.30 -15.37
C LYS A 82 10.46 13.34 -14.18
N ALA A 83 11.58 12.63 -14.27
CA ALA A 83 12.62 12.70 -13.26
C ALA A 83 13.05 14.15 -12.98
N GLY A 84 12.95 14.57 -11.73
CA GLY A 84 13.25 15.94 -11.28
C GLY A 84 12.04 16.89 -11.25
N ASP A 85 10.92 16.54 -11.88
CA ASP A 85 9.70 17.32 -11.79
C ASP A 85 9.01 17.16 -10.43
N LYS A 86 8.06 18.05 -10.14
CA LYS A 86 7.23 17.94 -8.95
C LYS A 86 6.21 16.82 -9.10
N ASN A 87 6.04 16.06 -8.02
CA ASN A 87 4.95 15.12 -7.88
C ASN A 87 3.67 15.81 -7.39
N PRO A 88 2.50 15.15 -7.50
CA PRO A 88 1.28 15.65 -6.88
C PRO A 88 1.42 15.77 -5.36
N GLU A 89 0.77 16.77 -4.78
CA GLU A 89 0.59 16.87 -3.34
C GLU A 89 -0.53 15.92 -2.92
N VAL A 90 -0.27 15.07 -1.91
CA VAL A 90 -1.18 13.99 -1.55
C VAL A 90 -1.60 14.07 -0.10
N ARG A 91 -2.89 13.88 0.14
CA ARG A 91 -3.47 13.68 1.48
C ARG A 91 -4.14 12.32 1.56
N VAL A 92 -4.02 11.67 2.69
CA VAL A 92 -4.76 10.44 3.01
C VAL A 92 -5.88 10.79 3.98
N GLY A 93 -7.09 10.41 3.66
CA GLY A 93 -8.25 10.72 4.47
C GLY A 93 -9.21 9.55 4.64
N VAL A 94 -10.06 9.64 5.65
CA VAL A 94 -11.13 8.68 5.92
C VAL A 94 -12.45 9.42 6.02
N VAL A 95 -13.45 8.96 5.29
CA VAL A 95 -14.81 9.52 5.27
C VAL A 95 -15.83 8.44 5.63
N PRO A 96 -16.88 8.76 6.39
CA PRO A 96 -17.99 7.82 6.62
C PRO A 96 -18.69 7.47 5.31
N ALA A 97 -18.99 6.20 5.08
CA ALA A 97 -19.65 5.74 3.85
C ALA A 97 -21.07 6.32 3.67
N ALA A 98 -21.71 6.70 4.78
CA ALA A 98 -23.01 7.37 4.77
C ALA A 98 -22.94 8.89 4.49
N GLY A 99 -21.75 9.43 4.25
CA GLY A 99 -21.51 10.86 4.14
C GLY A 99 -21.08 11.51 5.44
N GLY A 100 -20.46 12.68 5.36
CA GLY A 100 -19.93 13.41 6.50
C GLY A 100 -18.59 14.07 6.19
N THR A 101 -17.91 14.56 7.22
CA THR A 101 -16.62 15.23 7.09
C THR A 101 -15.48 14.21 7.00
N THR A 102 -14.58 14.40 6.06
CA THR A 102 -13.34 13.63 5.99
C THR A 102 -12.42 13.99 7.15
N VAL A 103 -11.90 12.97 7.82
CA VAL A 103 -10.81 13.10 8.78
C VAL A 103 -9.51 12.86 8.00
N TRP A 104 -8.64 13.86 7.98
CA TRP A 104 -7.35 13.80 7.28
C TRP A 104 -6.25 13.31 8.22
N ALA A 105 -5.39 12.44 7.73
CA ALA A 105 -4.19 12.04 8.44
C ALA A 105 -3.25 13.24 8.61
N ASP A 106 -2.62 13.35 9.78
CA ASP A 106 -1.75 14.47 10.17
C ASP A 106 -0.38 14.40 9.48
N PHE A 107 -0.38 14.68 8.16
CA PHE A 107 0.81 14.88 7.33
C PHE A 107 0.75 16.27 6.70
N ASN A 108 1.93 16.86 6.51
CA ASN A 108 2.03 18.08 5.72
C ASN A 108 2.00 17.72 4.24
N GLU A 109 0.96 18.10 3.53
CA GLU A 109 0.76 17.79 2.09
C GLU A 109 1.81 18.42 1.18
N LYS A 110 2.52 19.46 1.67
CA LYS A 110 3.58 20.16 0.92
C LYS A 110 4.93 19.44 0.95
N ASP A 111 5.07 18.42 1.79
CA ASP A 111 6.30 17.64 1.86
C ASP A 111 6.42 16.76 0.61
N ASP A 112 7.65 16.63 0.08
CA ASP A 112 7.94 15.74 -1.04
C ASP A 112 8.01 14.30 -0.54
N GLN A 113 6.90 13.62 -0.60
CA GLN A 113 6.64 12.35 0.08
C GLN A 113 5.77 11.41 -0.76
N TYR A 114 5.83 10.13 -0.42
CA TYR A 114 4.99 9.10 -1.02
C TYR A 114 4.17 8.36 0.05
N PHE A 115 2.98 7.94 -0.34
CA PHE A 115 2.10 7.07 0.44
C PHE A 115 1.85 5.79 -0.34
N GLY A 116 2.24 4.66 0.23
CA GLY A 116 1.92 3.34 -0.33
C GLY A 116 0.46 2.93 -0.08
N LEU A 117 0.15 1.68 -0.41
CA LEU A 117 -1.16 1.09 -0.13
C LEU A 117 -1.49 1.22 1.37
N PRO A 118 -2.64 1.78 1.72
CA PRO A 118 -3.08 1.79 3.11
C PRO A 118 -3.70 0.44 3.49
N TYR A 119 -3.59 0.09 4.76
CA TYR A 119 -4.13 -1.15 5.30
C TYR A 119 -5.14 -0.86 6.41
N TRP A 120 -6.35 -1.31 6.22
CA TRP A 120 -7.31 -1.32 7.31
C TRP A 120 -6.95 -2.40 8.34
N ARG A 121 -6.98 -2.06 9.62
CA ARG A 121 -6.98 -3.10 10.65
C ARG A 121 -8.21 -3.99 10.48
N PRO A 122 -8.10 -5.30 10.76
CA PRO A 122 -9.22 -6.24 10.57
C PRO A 122 -10.51 -5.87 11.34
N ASP A 123 -10.36 -5.16 12.47
CA ASP A 123 -11.48 -4.67 13.28
C ASP A 123 -12.09 -3.36 12.74
N GLY A 124 -11.53 -2.77 11.70
CA GLY A 124 -11.95 -1.48 11.15
C GLY A 124 -11.61 -0.27 12.05
N GLY A 125 -10.94 -0.49 13.17
CA GLY A 125 -10.71 0.55 14.19
C GLY A 125 -9.60 1.55 13.87
N ALA A 126 -8.76 1.30 12.88
CA ALA A 126 -7.68 2.19 12.46
C ALA A 126 -7.27 1.93 11.01
N LEU A 127 -6.64 2.93 10.40
CA LEU A 127 -6.00 2.83 9.10
C LEU A 127 -4.48 2.89 9.29
N TRP A 128 -3.76 1.93 8.71
CA TRP A 128 -2.31 1.98 8.64
C TRP A 128 -1.87 2.57 7.31
N ILE A 129 -0.96 3.53 7.36
CA ILE A 129 -0.48 4.30 6.22
C ILE A 129 1.00 4.06 6.07
N GLN A 130 1.43 3.57 4.92
CA GLN A 130 2.85 3.52 4.55
C GLN A 130 3.27 4.89 4.05
N TRP A 131 4.32 5.43 4.63
CA TRP A 131 4.91 6.72 4.29
C TRP A 131 6.40 6.59 4.01
N MET A 132 6.88 7.32 3.02
CA MET A 132 8.32 7.51 2.78
C MET A 132 8.61 8.89 2.18
N PRO A 133 9.83 9.43 2.41
CA PRO A 133 10.29 10.62 1.72
C PRO A 133 10.59 10.31 0.26
N ARG A 134 10.73 11.32 -0.58
CA ARG A 134 11.10 11.15 -1.99
C ARG A 134 12.44 10.44 -2.19
N SER A 135 13.37 10.52 -1.24
CA SER A 135 14.64 9.77 -1.27
C SER A 135 14.46 8.26 -1.18
N GLN A 136 13.30 7.79 -0.71
CA GLN A 136 12.93 6.38 -0.60
C GLN A 136 13.92 5.51 0.20
N ASP A 137 14.68 6.12 1.09
CA ASP A 137 15.65 5.46 1.97
C ASP A 137 15.09 5.13 3.36
N ARG A 138 13.86 5.59 3.64
CA ARG A 138 13.13 5.35 4.88
C ARG A 138 11.67 5.01 4.61
N LEU A 139 11.17 3.92 5.17
CA LEU A 139 9.76 3.56 5.22
C LEU A 139 9.25 3.67 6.65
N VAL A 140 8.10 4.28 6.83
CA VAL A 140 7.38 4.30 8.11
C VAL A 140 5.95 3.88 7.91
N VAL A 141 5.48 2.99 8.77
CA VAL A 141 4.06 2.62 8.86
C VAL A 141 3.45 3.35 10.04
N TYR A 142 2.49 4.20 9.78
CA TYR A 142 1.74 4.95 10.79
C TYR A 142 0.34 4.39 10.97
N GLU A 143 -0.12 4.26 12.21
CA GLU A 143 -1.52 4.05 12.53
C GLU A 143 -2.22 5.41 12.65
N MET A 144 -3.27 5.63 11.88
CA MET A 144 -4.10 6.83 11.90
C MET A 144 -5.30 6.62 12.82
N ASN A 145 -5.52 7.55 13.74
CA ASN A 145 -6.74 7.65 14.53
C ASN A 145 -7.88 8.19 13.66
N LEU A 146 -8.97 7.43 13.52
CA LEU A 146 -10.08 7.76 12.62
C LEU A 146 -10.91 8.98 13.05
N ASN A 147 -10.80 9.41 14.32
CA ASN A 147 -11.56 10.55 14.83
C ASN A 147 -10.78 11.87 14.75
N THR A 148 -9.46 11.81 14.90
CA THR A 148 -8.62 13.01 15.03
C THR A 148 -7.63 13.21 13.89
N GLY A 149 -7.36 12.15 13.11
CA GLY A 149 -6.31 12.15 12.11
C GLY A 149 -4.89 11.99 12.67
N ALA A 150 -4.73 12.01 14.00
CA ALA A 150 -3.44 11.87 14.65
C ALA A 150 -2.77 10.55 14.25
N LYS A 151 -1.47 10.60 13.98
CA LYS A 151 -0.69 9.43 13.57
C LYS A 151 0.23 8.95 14.68
N LYS A 152 0.42 7.64 14.75
CA LYS A 152 1.34 6.96 15.65
C LYS A 152 2.23 6.03 14.84
N GLU A 153 3.54 6.12 14.99
CA GLU A 153 4.47 5.19 14.35
C GLU A 153 4.29 3.78 14.92
N ILE A 154 4.13 2.80 14.02
CA ILE A 154 4.04 1.38 14.33
C ILE A 154 5.32 0.65 13.92
N TYR A 155 5.86 0.99 12.77
CA TYR A 155 7.08 0.39 12.24
C TYR A 155 7.89 1.42 11.48
N SER A 156 9.21 1.30 11.52
CA SER A 156 10.10 2.04 10.62
C SER A 156 11.29 1.21 10.20
N GLU A 157 11.73 1.48 8.97
CA GLU A 157 12.87 0.86 8.32
C GLU A 157 13.67 1.92 7.59
N THR A 158 15.00 1.84 7.66
CA THR A 158 15.92 2.70 6.93
C THR A 158 16.96 1.83 6.24
N GLN A 159 17.22 2.11 4.98
CA GLN A 159 18.23 1.40 4.19
C GLN A 159 19.22 2.38 3.59
N LYS A 160 20.43 1.90 3.31
CA LYS A 160 21.44 2.69 2.57
C LYS A 160 21.15 2.77 1.07
N THR A 161 20.30 1.90 0.62
CA THR A 161 19.80 1.81 -0.74
C THR A 161 18.32 2.21 -0.75
N TRP A 162 17.67 1.98 -1.79
CA TRP A 162 16.28 2.25 -2.07
C TRP A 162 15.36 1.22 -1.39
N ILE A 163 14.30 1.70 -0.74
CA ILE A 163 13.19 0.86 -0.29
C ILE A 163 12.08 0.94 -1.34
N ASN A 164 11.69 -0.19 -1.89
CA ASN A 164 10.57 -0.23 -2.83
C ASN A 164 9.23 -0.27 -2.08
N LEU A 165 8.29 0.59 -2.47
CA LEU A 165 6.88 0.40 -2.15
C LEU A 165 6.37 -0.62 -3.16
N ASP A 166 6.28 -1.88 -2.75
CA ASP A 166 5.86 -2.95 -3.64
C ASP A 166 4.40 -2.73 -4.08
N ASP A 167 4.22 -2.50 -5.35
CA ASP A 167 2.94 -2.26 -6.00
C ASP A 167 2.16 -3.54 -6.33
N GLU A 168 2.80 -4.69 -6.31
CA GLU A 168 2.19 -5.97 -6.68
C GLU A 168 1.79 -6.82 -5.48
N GLY A 169 2.38 -6.62 -4.32
CA GLY A 169 2.20 -7.41 -3.12
C GLY A 169 1.64 -6.62 -1.94
N SER A 170 1.24 -7.33 -0.92
CA SER A 170 0.87 -6.75 0.36
C SER A 170 2.03 -6.87 1.32
N ARG A 171 2.78 -5.77 1.53
CA ARG A 171 3.88 -5.73 2.50
C ARG A 171 3.42 -6.10 3.93
N ILE A 172 2.16 -5.85 4.24
CA ILE A 172 1.56 -6.13 5.55
C ILE A 172 0.38 -7.06 5.38
N THR A 173 0.42 -8.20 6.05
CA THR A 173 -0.68 -9.14 6.12
C THR A 173 -1.10 -9.35 7.57
N PHE A 174 -2.27 -8.82 7.94
CA PHE A 174 -2.83 -9.02 9.27
C PHE A 174 -3.28 -10.47 9.45
N LEU A 175 -3.02 -11.02 10.64
CA LEU A 175 -3.63 -12.29 11.04
C LEU A 175 -5.06 -12.06 11.52
N GLN A 176 -5.92 -13.07 11.37
CA GLN A 176 -7.35 -13.01 11.74
C GLN A 176 -7.59 -12.73 13.21
N ASN A 177 -6.59 -13.06 14.07
CA ASN A 177 -6.66 -12.74 15.50
C ASN A 177 -6.62 -11.23 15.80
N GLY A 178 -6.31 -10.37 14.81
CA GLY A 178 -6.20 -8.92 14.92
C GLY A 178 -5.08 -8.42 15.85
N LYS A 179 -4.24 -9.31 16.38
CA LYS A 179 -3.18 -8.99 17.35
C LYS A 179 -1.78 -9.07 16.76
N GLN A 180 -1.65 -9.63 15.58
CA GLN A 180 -0.38 -9.88 14.92
C GLN A 180 -0.50 -9.59 13.41
N PHE A 181 0.64 -9.33 12.79
CA PHE A 181 0.75 -9.20 11.35
C PHE A 181 2.09 -9.75 10.86
N ILE A 182 2.13 -10.12 9.61
CA ILE A 182 3.34 -10.48 8.88
C ILE A 182 3.77 -9.27 8.09
N LEU A 183 5.05 -8.90 8.21
CA LEU A 183 5.70 -7.85 7.46
C LEU A 183 6.68 -8.47 6.46
N GLU A 184 6.62 -8.04 5.21
CA GLU A 184 7.65 -8.30 4.21
C GLU A 184 8.69 -7.19 4.23
N SER A 185 9.97 -7.55 4.29
CA SER A 185 11.08 -6.60 4.27
C SER A 185 12.34 -7.24 3.69
N ASP A 186 13.06 -6.46 2.91
CA ASP A 186 14.36 -6.80 2.33
C ASP A 186 15.55 -6.19 3.10
N ALA A 187 15.32 -5.66 4.29
CA ALA A 187 16.34 -5.03 5.15
C ALA A 187 17.53 -5.95 5.47
N SER A 188 17.36 -7.27 5.35
CA SER A 188 18.45 -8.25 5.51
C SER A 188 19.30 -8.46 4.24
N GLY A 189 18.97 -7.79 3.13
CA GLY A 189 19.53 -8.00 1.80
C GLY A 189 18.72 -8.96 0.92
N TRP A 190 17.69 -9.60 1.48
CA TRP A 190 16.76 -10.51 0.82
C TRP A 190 15.35 -10.27 1.37
N ASN A 191 14.33 -10.32 0.52
CA ASN A 191 12.96 -10.20 0.98
C ASN A 191 12.57 -11.40 1.83
N HIS A 192 12.21 -11.13 3.09
CA HIS A 192 11.83 -12.13 4.09
C HIS A 192 10.57 -11.72 4.84
N LEU A 193 9.95 -12.70 5.50
CA LEU A 193 8.74 -12.57 6.27
C LEU A 193 9.06 -12.50 7.77
N TYR A 194 8.48 -11.52 8.43
CA TYR A 194 8.68 -11.26 9.85
C TYR A 194 7.33 -11.19 10.57
N LEU A 195 7.19 -11.91 11.68
CA LEU A 195 6.02 -11.83 12.54
C LEU A 195 6.17 -10.69 13.53
N HIS A 196 5.17 -9.84 13.58
CA HIS A 196 5.07 -8.70 14.51
C HIS A 196 3.78 -8.77 15.33
N ASP A 197 3.80 -8.20 16.54
CA ASP A 197 2.57 -7.88 17.24
C ASP A 197 1.98 -6.55 16.74
N ILE A 198 0.72 -6.27 17.08
CA ILE A 198 -0.02 -5.10 16.59
C ILE A 198 0.60 -3.78 17.05
N SER A 199 1.50 -3.76 18.03
CA SER A 199 2.22 -2.57 18.45
C SER A 199 3.43 -2.26 17.56
N GLY A 200 3.76 -3.15 16.61
CA GLY A 200 4.91 -3.07 15.72
C GLY A 200 6.15 -3.79 16.22
N ARG A 201 6.13 -4.37 17.42
CA ARG A 201 7.27 -5.10 17.97
C ARG A 201 7.44 -6.43 17.23
N ARG A 202 8.64 -6.65 16.68
CA ARG A 202 8.99 -7.93 16.03
C ARG A 202 8.99 -9.07 17.05
N ILE A 203 8.28 -10.14 16.74
CA ILE A 203 8.25 -11.37 17.51
C ILE A 203 9.39 -12.30 17.04
N ASN A 204 9.41 -12.64 15.74
CA ASN A 204 10.47 -13.45 15.15
C ASN A 204 10.56 -13.25 13.61
N ALA A 205 11.65 -13.74 13.02
CA ALA A 205 11.68 -14.00 11.58
C ALA A 205 10.93 -15.31 11.29
N ILE A 206 10.05 -15.31 10.29
CA ILE A 206 9.39 -16.51 9.78
C ILE A 206 10.30 -17.20 8.77
N THR A 207 10.97 -16.40 7.92
CA THR A 207 11.95 -16.87 6.94
C THR A 207 13.28 -16.16 7.12
N ALA A 208 14.37 -16.81 6.75
CA ALA A 208 15.72 -16.24 6.78
C ALA A 208 16.64 -17.03 5.85
N GLY A 209 17.71 -16.39 5.37
CA GLY A 209 18.72 -17.02 4.51
C GLY A 209 19.06 -16.19 3.27
N ASN A 210 19.82 -16.78 2.36
CA ASN A 210 20.28 -16.11 1.12
C ASN A 210 19.32 -16.41 -0.03
N TYR A 211 18.05 -16.02 0.11
CA TYR A 211 17.03 -16.19 -0.91
C TYR A 211 15.90 -15.18 -0.70
N THR A 212 15.18 -14.87 -1.76
CA THR A 212 14.02 -13.96 -1.73
C THR A 212 12.73 -14.77 -1.65
N VAL A 213 11.87 -14.43 -0.69
CA VAL A 213 10.45 -14.80 -0.70
C VAL A 213 9.77 -13.94 -1.76
N THR A 214 8.94 -14.56 -2.60
CA THR A 214 8.31 -13.87 -3.74
C THR A 214 6.82 -13.67 -3.56
N GLU A 215 6.14 -14.55 -2.81
CA GLU A 215 4.69 -14.44 -2.60
C GLU A 215 4.24 -15.29 -1.42
N ILE A 216 3.33 -14.78 -0.61
CA ILE A 216 2.59 -15.54 0.39
C ILE A 216 1.37 -16.18 -0.29
N LEU A 217 1.35 -17.51 -0.37
CA LEU A 217 0.25 -18.24 -1.01
C LEU A 217 -0.93 -18.47 -0.07
N ASN A 218 -0.65 -18.80 1.20
CA ASN A 218 -1.68 -19.07 2.20
C ASN A 218 -1.13 -19.00 3.62
N ILE A 219 -1.98 -18.63 4.57
CA ILE A 219 -1.71 -18.66 6.01
C ILE A 219 -2.77 -19.51 6.69
N ASP A 220 -2.36 -20.66 7.21
CA ASP A 220 -3.19 -21.50 8.07
C ASP A 220 -2.92 -21.15 9.54
N GLU A 221 -3.71 -20.22 10.06
CA GLU A 221 -3.57 -19.77 11.45
C GLU A 221 -3.92 -20.84 12.48
N LYS A 222 -4.78 -21.81 12.13
CA LYS A 222 -5.14 -22.91 13.05
C LYS A 222 -3.96 -23.85 13.25
N GLN A 223 -3.22 -24.14 12.18
CA GLN A 223 -2.02 -24.97 12.23
C GLN A 223 -0.75 -24.17 12.46
N GLN A 224 -0.84 -22.83 12.54
CA GLN A 224 0.29 -21.91 12.65
C GLN A 224 1.31 -22.11 11.52
N GLN A 225 0.83 -22.29 10.28
CA GLN A 225 1.65 -22.55 9.10
C GLN A 225 1.43 -21.49 8.03
N LEU A 226 2.50 -21.22 7.30
CA LEU A 226 2.52 -20.31 6.16
C LEU A 226 3.08 -21.06 4.95
N TYR A 227 2.43 -20.86 3.80
CA TYR A 227 2.80 -21.38 2.50
C TYR A 227 3.23 -20.21 1.61
N PHE A 228 4.38 -20.33 0.97
CA PHE A 228 4.95 -19.24 0.18
C PHE A 228 5.79 -19.77 -0.97
N THR A 229 6.06 -18.91 -1.94
CA THR A 229 7.02 -19.19 -3.02
C THR A 229 8.33 -18.48 -2.76
N CYS A 230 9.43 -19.09 -3.16
CA CYS A 230 10.74 -18.47 -3.13
C CYS A 230 11.70 -19.11 -4.13
N ARG A 231 12.84 -18.45 -4.35
CA ARG A 231 13.94 -18.92 -5.21
C ARG A 231 15.13 -19.43 -4.38
N LYS A 232 14.86 -20.30 -3.39
CA LYS A 232 15.87 -20.74 -2.44
C LYS A 232 16.88 -21.75 -3.07
N ASP A 233 16.37 -22.77 -3.72
CA ASP A 233 17.20 -23.86 -4.23
C ASP A 233 17.68 -23.64 -5.68
N ASN A 234 16.99 -22.74 -6.42
CA ASN A 234 17.35 -22.39 -7.79
C ASN A 234 16.88 -20.97 -8.11
N SER A 235 17.77 -20.10 -8.57
CA SER A 235 17.47 -18.69 -8.87
C SER A 235 16.52 -18.49 -10.05
N ALA A 236 16.39 -19.46 -10.95
CA ALA A 236 15.52 -19.41 -12.12
C ALA A 236 14.15 -20.08 -11.92
N ARG A 237 13.90 -20.66 -10.73
CA ARG A 237 12.68 -21.41 -10.45
C ARG A 237 12.04 -20.97 -9.15
N TYR A 238 10.72 -20.85 -9.18
CA TYR A 238 9.92 -20.66 -7.98
C TYR A 238 9.48 -22.03 -7.45
N ASP A 239 9.85 -22.32 -6.21
CA ASP A 239 9.40 -23.51 -5.51
C ASP A 239 8.45 -23.11 -4.38
N VAL A 240 7.47 -23.96 -4.09
CA VAL A 240 6.55 -23.78 -2.97
C VAL A 240 7.15 -24.37 -1.70
N TYR A 241 7.09 -23.57 -0.64
CA TYR A 241 7.56 -23.96 0.69
C TYR A 241 6.46 -23.79 1.73
N ARG A 242 6.60 -24.54 2.81
CA ARG A 242 5.84 -24.40 4.04
C ARG A 242 6.77 -24.12 5.20
N VAL A 243 6.34 -23.26 6.13
CA VAL A 243 7.06 -22.97 7.37
C VAL A 243 6.06 -22.68 8.49
N LYS A 244 6.42 -22.94 9.75
CA LYS A 244 5.60 -22.48 10.88
C LYS A 244 5.77 -20.97 11.10
N LEU A 245 4.75 -20.30 11.64
CA LEU A 245 4.81 -18.85 11.93
C LEU A 245 5.93 -18.48 12.92
N ASN A 246 6.41 -19.43 13.72
CA ASN A 246 7.58 -19.24 14.60
C ASN A 246 8.93 -19.43 13.88
N GLY A 247 8.95 -19.63 12.56
CA GLY A 247 10.15 -19.78 11.76
C GLY A 247 10.76 -21.19 11.73
N THR A 248 10.13 -22.18 12.36
CA THR A 248 10.64 -23.56 12.38
C THR A 248 9.95 -24.44 11.34
N GLY A 249 10.58 -25.57 10.99
CA GLY A 249 9.96 -26.59 10.14
C GLY A 249 9.84 -26.19 8.67
N LEU A 250 10.78 -25.40 8.15
CA LEU A 250 10.84 -25.08 6.72
C LEU A 250 10.94 -26.36 5.89
N GLN A 251 10.03 -26.52 4.95
CA GLN A 251 9.95 -27.69 4.08
C GLN A 251 9.57 -27.26 2.66
N ARG A 252 10.31 -27.75 1.68
CA ARG A 252 9.97 -27.62 0.26
C ARG A 252 8.86 -28.62 -0.09
N LEU A 253 7.91 -28.19 -0.90
CA LEU A 253 6.74 -28.98 -1.32
C LEU A 253 6.76 -29.34 -2.82
N THR A 254 7.44 -28.54 -3.65
CA THR A 254 7.55 -28.76 -5.11
C THR A 254 8.99 -28.88 -5.57
#